data_3ba62641c3fe4d8f2d2b982c3d564949
#
_entry.id   3ba62641c3fe4d8f2d2b982c3d564949
#
_cell.length_a   1.000
_cell.length_b   1.000
_cell.length_c   1.000
_cell.angle_alpha   90.00
_cell.angle_beta   90.00
_cell.angle_gamma   90.00
#
_symmetry.space_group_name_H-M   'P 1'
#
loop_
_entity.id
_entity.type
_entity.pdbx_description
1 polymer ?
#
loop_
_entity_poly.entity_id
_entity_poly.type
_entity_poly.pdbx_seq_one_letter_code
_entity_poly.pdbx_strand_id
1 'polypeptide(L)'
;TSAGLSINENADPDVRTDLSAIFDRLVRERESYYVHTLEGDDDMPAHAKSTLAGVSLTIPITAGRLNLGLWQGVYLCEFRNHGGARRIVATVVG
;
A
#
# COMPACT_ATOMS: atom_id res chain seq x y z
N THR A 1 4.12 -8.25 -4.94
CA THR A 1 2.89 -8.23 -5.75
C THR A 1 1.61 -8.12 -4.91
N SER A 2 1.74 -8.09 -3.60
CA SER A 2 0.62 -8.05 -2.67
C SER A 2 0.77 -6.96 -1.61
N ALA A 3 1.64 -6.00 -1.85
CA ALA A 3 1.84 -4.81 -1.05
C ALA A 3 2.01 -3.60 -1.98
N GLY A 4 1.96 -2.42 -1.43
CA GLY A 4 2.12 -1.19 -2.20
C GLY A 4 2.80 -0.10 -1.42
N LEU A 5 3.09 0.99 -2.10
CA LEU A 5 3.63 2.21 -1.51
C LEU A 5 2.72 3.38 -1.86
N SER A 6 2.52 4.26 -0.88
CA SER A 6 1.69 5.45 -1.06
C SER A 6 2.20 6.59 -0.19
N ILE A 7 1.75 7.79 -0.48
CA ILE A 7 1.95 8.96 0.37
C ILE A 7 0.57 9.44 0.80
N ASN A 8 0.36 9.57 2.09
CA ASN A 8 -0.90 10.08 2.62
C ASN A 8 -0.67 10.70 3.99
N GLU A 9 -1.74 11.13 4.63
CA GLU A 9 -1.66 11.75 5.95
C GLU A 9 -1.08 10.80 6.97
N ASN A 10 -0.08 11.24 7.71
CA ASN A 10 0.58 10.48 8.76
C ASN A 10 0.48 11.22 10.11
N ALA A 11 -0.72 11.65 10.46
CA ALA A 11 -0.99 12.35 11.72
C ALA A 11 -2.11 11.66 12.50
N ASP A 12 -3.29 11.54 11.90
CA ASP A 12 -4.45 10.90 12.52
C ASP A 12 -4.45 9.40 12.17
N PRO A 13 -4.32 8.49 13.18
CA PRO A 13 -4.36 7.05 12.90
C PRO A 13 -5.70 6.57 12.33
N ASP A 14 -6.78 7.33 12.48
CA ASP A 14 -8.08 6.98 11.91
C ASP A 14 -8.06 6.98 10.38
N VAL A 15 -7.18 7.76 9.75
CA VAL A 15 -6.99 7.73 8.29
C VAL A 15 -6.58 6.33 7.83
N ARG A 16 -5.68 5.66 8.53
CA ARG A 16 -5.26 4.30 8.19
C ARG A 16 -6.37 3.30 8.40
N THR A 17 -7.14 3.45 9.48
CA THR A 17 -8.29 2.60 9.75
C THR A 17 -9.34 2.72 8.66
N ASP A 18 -9.66 3.94 8.25
CA ASP A 18 -10.65 4.20 7.21
C ASP A 18 -10.17 3.72 5.84
N LEU A 19 -8.90 3.97 5.49
CA LEU A 19 -8.34 3.49 4.23
C LEU A 19 -8.38 1.97 4.14
N SER A 20 -8.06 1.27 5.23
CA SER A 20 -8.14 -0.19 5.28
C SER A 20 -9.56 -0.68 5.01
N ALA A 21 -10.55 -0.08 5.67
CA ALA A 21 -11.96 -0.41 5.47
C ALA A 21 -12.43 -0.10 4.04
N ILE A 22 -12.02 1.04 3.50
CA ILE A 22 -12.36 1.44 2.12
C ILE A 22 -11.79 0.44 1.12
N PHE A 23 -10.52 0.06 1.25
CA PHE A 23 -9.90 -0.91 0.34
C PHE A 23 -10.57 -2.28 0.43
N ASP A 24 -10.94 -2.73 1.63
CA ASP A 24 -11.61 -4.02 1.82
C ASP A 24 -13.00 -4.05 1.17
N ARG A 25 -13.70 -2.92 1.19
CA ARG A 25 -15.01 -2.81 0.52
C ARG A 25 -14.90 -2.62 -0.99
N LEU A 26 -13.83 -1.97 -1.44
CA LEU A 26 -13.58 -1.74 -2.87
C LEU A 26 -13.16 -3.02 -3.57
N VAL A 27 -12.31 -3.81 -2.93
CA VAL A 27 -11.80 -5.09 -3.46
C VAL A 27 -12.13 -6.18 -2.45
N ARG A 28 -13.20 -6.91 -2.70
CA ARG A 28 -13.72 -7.93 -1.78
C ARG A 28 -13.03 -9.27 -1.97
N GLU A 29 -12.97 -10.04 -0.90
CA GLU A 29 -12.58 -11.44 -0.94
C GLU A 29 -13.69 -12.30 -1.57
N ARG A 30 -13.29 -13.46 -2.08
CA ARG A 30 -14.22 -14.53 -2.50
C ARG A 30 -15.24 -14.11 -3.55
N GLU A 31 -14.89 -13.21 -4.44
CA GLU A 31 -15.75 -12.92 -5.57
C GLU A 31 -15.81 -14.12 -6.53
N SER A 32 -16.99 -14.43 -7.03
CA SER A 32 -17.23 -15.63 -7.81
C SER A 32 -16.44 -15.67 -9.14
N TYR A 33 -16.02 -14.51 -9.64
CA TYR A 33 -15.26 -14.42 -10.88
C TYR A 33 -13.74 -14.57 -10.70
N TYR A 34 -13.25 -14.65 -9.46
CA TYR A 34 -11.82 -14.90 -9.24
C TYR A 34 -11.45 -16.32 -9.63
N VAL A 35 -10.33 -16.48 -10.33
CA VAL A 35 -9.77 -17.79 -10.70
C VAL A 35 -8.45 -18.09 -10.01
N HIS A 36 -7.76 -17.07 -9.47
CA HIS A 36 -6.54 -17.23 -8.69
C HIS A 36 -6.90 -17.37 -7.21
N THR A 37 -7.13 -18.61 -6.77
CA THR A 37 -7.77 -18.86 -5.47
C THR A 37 -7.04 -19.85 -4.57
N LEU A 38 -5.84 -20.31 -4.94
CA LEU A 38 -5.16 -21.37 -4.22
C LEU A 38 -4.31 -20.90 -3.03
N GLU A 39 -4.08 -19.62 -2.90
CA GLU A 39 -3.17 -19.08 -1.89
C GLU A 39 -3.88 -18.32 -0.75
N GLY A 40 -5.18 -18.53 -0.59
CA GLY A 40 -5.99 -17.91 0.43
C GLY A 40 -6.93 -16.85 -0.12
N ASP A 41 -7.97 -16.52 0.65
CA ASP A 41 -9.02 -15.60 0.22
C ASP A 41 -8.52 -14.16 0.09
N ASP A 42 -7.48 -13.80 0.82
CA ASP A 42 -6.90 -12.46 0.81
C ASP A 42 -5.90 -12.23 -0.34
N ASP A 43 -5.50 -13.27 -1.06
CA ASP A 43 -4.39 -13.16 -2.02
C ASP A 43 -4.79 -12.39 -3.29
N MET A 44 -5.83 -12.80 -3.98
CA MET A 44 -6.25 -12.08 -5.20
C MET A 44 -6.66 -10.63 -4.90
N PRO A 45 -7.43 -10.35 -3.84
CA PRO A 45 -7.66 -8.97 -3.41
C PRO A 45 -6.37 -8.19 -3.15
N ALA A 46 -5.37 -8.81 -2.55
CA ALA A 46 -4.08 -8.15 -2.31
C ALA A 46 -3.37 -7.75 -3.60
N HIS A 47 -3.39 -8.61 -4.62
CA HIS A 47 -2.84 -8.27 -5.93
C HIS A 47 -3.56 -7.08 -6.56
N ALA A 48 -4.88 -7.05 -6.50
CA ALA A 48 -5.67 -5.94 -7.03
C ALA A 48 -5.39 -4.63 -6.26
N LYS A 49 -5.36 -4.70 -4.94
CA LYS A 49 -5.05 -3.55 -4.08
C LYS A 49 -3.64 -3.01 -4.33
N SER A 50 -2.66 -3.90 -4.50
CA SER A 50 -1.29 -3.54 -4.87
C SER A 50 -1.24 -2.78 -6.19
N THR A 51 -1.99 -3.23 -7.18
CA THR A 51 -2.11 -2.56 -8.48
C THR A 51 -2.74 -1.17 -8.34
N LEU A 52 -3.78 -1.04 -7.52
CA LEU A 52 -4.47 0.24 -7.30
C LEU A 52 -3.59 1.23 -6.53
N ALA A 53 -2.89 0.78 -5.50
CA ALA A 53 -2.04 1.64 -4.69
C ALA A 53 -0.75 2.04 -5.41
N GLY A 54 -0.22 1.15 -6.23
CA GLY A 54 1.09 1.30 -6.84
C GLY A 54 2.21 0.77 -5.97
N VAL A 55 3.40 0.61 -6.56
CA VAL A 55 4.54 -0.07 -5.92
C VAL A 55 5.80 0.78 -5.87
N SER A 56 5.75 2.02 -6.34
CA SER A 56 6.91 2.92 -6.31
C SER A 56 6.49 4.34 -6.03
N LEU A 57 7.41 5.10 -5.46
CA LEU A 57 7.24 6.52 -5.17
C LEU A 57 8.48 7.26 -5.65
N THR A 58 8.27 8.49 -6.11
CA THR A 58 9.34 9.45 -6.36
C THR A 58 9.11 10.65 -5.46
N ILE A 59 10.09 10.96 -4.61
CA ILE A 59 9.99 12.05 -3.66
C ILE A 59 11.18 12.98 -3.87
N PRO A 60 10.97 14.25 -4.17
CA PRO A 60 12.07 15.22 -4.26
C PRO A 60 12.79 15.36 -2.93
N ILE A 61 14.10 15.58 -3.00
CA ILE A 61 14.91 15.95 -1.84
C ILE A 61 15.27 17.42 -1.97
N THR A 62 14.95 18.21 -0.97
CA THR A 62 15.20 19.64 -0.94
C THR A 62 15.86 20.00 0.39
N ALA A 63 16.97 20.71 0.34
CA ALA A 63 17.72 21.10 1.53
C ALA A 63 18.06 19.93 2.46
N GLY A 64 18.41 18.77 1.88
CA GLY A 64 18.80 17.56 2.62
C GLY A 64 17.66 16.79 3.24
N ARG A 65 16.41 17.09 2.89
CA ARG A 65 15.22 16.43 3.44
C ARG A 65 14.27 15.99 2.34
N LEU A 66 13.48 14.97 2.63
CA LEU A 66 12.37 14.62 1.77
C LEU A 66 11.38 15.79 1.70
N ASN A 67 11.08 16.23 0.50
CA ASN A 67 10.16 17.37 0.30
C ASN A 67 8.72 16.87 0.36
N LEU A 68 8.27 16.57 1.57
CA LEU A 68 6.90 16.16 1.87
C LEU A 68 6.15 17.31 2.52
N GLY A 69 4.84 17.34 2.32
CA GLY A 69 3.97 18.24 3.08
C GLY A 69 3.97 17.90 4.57
N LEU A 70 3.49 18.83 5.38
CA LEU A 70 3.52 18.72 6.85
C LEU A 70 2.91 17.43 7.38
N TRP A 71 1.82 16.99 6.77
CA TRP A 71 1.07 15.81 7.23
C TRP A 71 1.39 14.56 6.43
N GLN A 72 2.16 14.66 5.35
CA GLN A 72 2.47 13.53 4.49
C GLN A 72 3.49 12.59 5.11
N GLY A 73 3.28 11.29 4.92
CA GLY A 73 4.23 10.24 5.22
C GLY A 73 4.17 9.14 4.18
N VAL A 74 5.23 8.36 4.09
CA VAL A 74 5.28 7.19 3.22
C VAL A 74 4.54 6.06 3.92
N TYR A 75 3.63 5.42 3.18
CA TYR A 75 2.88 4.25 3.63
C TYR A 75 3.42 3.01 2.93
N LEU A 76 3.79 2.01 3.71
CA LEU A 76 3.87 0.64 3.23
C LEU A 76 2.48 0.02 3.41
N CYS A 77 1.82 -0.24 2.29
CA CYS A 77 0.48 -0.81 2.30
C CYS A 77 0.58 -2.33 2.24
N GLU A 78 0.33 -2.99 3.36
CA GLU A 78 0.30 -4.45 3.44
C GLU A 78 -1.12 -4.93 3.18
N PHE A 79 -1.29 -5.77 2.16
CA PHE A 79 -2.62 -6.24 1.75
C PHE A 79 -2.86 -7.72 2.04
N ARG A 80 -1.85 -8.45 2.57
CA ARG A 80 -2.02 -9.81 3.04
C ARG A 80 -2.21 -9.83 4.56
N ASN A 81 -2.98 -10.77 5.06
CA ASN A 81 -3.13 -10.98 6.52
C ASN A 81 -1.84 -11.47 7.17
N HIS A 82 -1.06 -12.26 6.42
CA HIS A 82 0.21 -12.82 6.86
C HIS A 82 1.26 -12.68 5.74
N GLY A 83 1.56 -11.45 5.37
CA GLY A 83 2.43 -11.14 4.24
C GLY A 83 3.92 -11.40 4.50
N GLY A 84 4.31 -11.54 5.76
CA GLY A 84 5.72 -11.66 6.13
C GLY A 84 6.50 -10.37 5.95
N ALA A 85 7.81 -10.46 5.92
CA ALA A 85 8.68 -9.31 5.69
C ALA A 85 8.59 -8.83 4.25
N ARG A 86 8.55 -7.51 4.08
CA ARG A 86 8.59 -6.85 2.77
C ARG A 86 9.93 -6.16 2.59
N ARG A 87 10.41 -6.14 1.38
CA ARG A 87 11.67 -5.48 1.02
C ARG A 87 11.37 -4.21 0.24
N ILE A 88 11.94 -3.10 0.69
CA ILE A 88 11.83 -1.81 0.01
C ILE A 88 13.23 -1.41 -0.44
N VAL A 89 13.37 -1.02 -1.69
CA VAL A 89 14.62 -0.48 -2.23
C VAL A 89 14.49 1.03 -2.31
N ALA A 90 15.38 1.74 -1.65
CA ALA A 90 15.47 3.19 -1.73
C ALA A 90 16.72 3.59 -2.50
N THR A 91 16.53 4.49 -3.47
CA THR A 91 17.63 5.01 -4.29
C THR A 91 17.61 6.53 -4.23
N VAL A 92 18.76 7.11 -3.98
CA VAL A 92 18.93 8.57 -4.00
C VAL A 92 19.69 8.94 -5.27
N VAL A 93 19.12 9.87 -6.02
CA VAL A 93 19.70 10.39 -7.25
C VAL A 93 19.96 11.87 -7.07
N GLY A 94 21.18 12.29 -7.41
CA GLY A 94 21.53 13.71 -7.27
C GLY A 94 22.90 14.04 -7.79
#